data_fe95f25d71bfd64002ced5e936cfd626
#
_entry.id   fe95f25d71bfd64002ced5e936cfd626
#
_cell.length_a   1.000
_cell.length_b   1.000
_cell.length_c   1.000
_cell.angle_alpha   90.00
_cell.angle_beta   90.00
_cell.angle_gamma   90.00
#
_symmetry.space_group_name_H-M   'P 1'
#
loop_
_entity.id
_entity.type
_entity.pdbx_description
1 polymer ?
#
loop_
_entity_poly.entity_id
_entity_poly.type
_entity_poly.pdbx_seq_one_letter_code
_entity_poly.pdbx_strand_id
1 'polypeptide(L)'
;MADMIVFLMENFTLTFLVIGVVFSLVGISRAPRPLFAPVVVEKIFFWFLFFSIGCAYLYNGILHAGAPDLAAKFIGWANSPFQIELGFASIGFGVVGLIAPWKSLHMRFAAIAPVACFLWGAAGVHVRSMIADGNFAPGNAGVVF
;
A
#
# COMPACT_ATOMS: atom_id res chain seq x y z
N MET A 1 -7.23 -20.23 -11.49
CA MET A 1 -6.39 -19.11 -11.96
C MET A 1 -7.11 -17.77 -11.77
N ALA A 2 -8.36 -17.62 -12.20
CA ALA A 2 -9.15 -16.39 -11.98
C ALA A 2 -9.25 -16.04 -10.48
N ASP A 3 -9.60 -16.97 -9.62
CA ASP A 3 -9.75 -16.75 -8.18
C ASP A 3 -8.46 -16.27 -7.50
N MET A 4 -7.31 -16.76 -7.96
CA MET A 4 -6.00 -16.31 -7.46
C MET A 4 -5.71 -14.86 -7.88
N ILE A 5 -6.06 -14.49 -9.11
CA ILE A 5 -5.89 -13.11 -9.58
C ILE A 5 -6.79 -12.17 -8.78
N VAL A 6 -8.05 -12.54 -8.57
CA VAL A 6 -8.99 -11.78 -7.75
C VAL A 6 -8.44 -11.62 -6.33
N PHE A 7 -8.00 -12.70 -5.68
CA PHE A 7 -7.40 -12.64 -4.35
C PHE A 7 -6.20 -11.68 -4.27
N LEU A 8 -5.29 -11.72 -5.26
CA LEU A 8 -4.12 -10.83 -5.31
C LEU A 8 -4.53 -9.36 -5.49
N MET A 9 -5.56 -9.10 -6.28
CA MET A 9 -6.06 -7.73 -6.49
C MET A 9 -6.80 -7.19 -5.27
N GLU A 10 -7.61 -8.01 -4.62
CA GLU A 10 -8.33 -7.66 -3.39
C GLU A 10 -7.38 -7.45 -2.20
N ASN A 11 -6.26 -8.17 -2.18
CA ASN A 11 -5.23 -8.07 -1.14
C ASN A 11 -3.96 -7.39 -1.67
N PHE A 12 -4.11 -6.33 -2.45
CA PHE A 12 -2.99 -5.68 -3.14
C PHE A 12 -1.90 -5.18 -2.20
N THR A 13 -2.23 -4.71 -1.01
CA THR A 13 -1.25 -4.26 -0.02
C THR A 13 -0.33 -5.41 0.42
N LEU A 14 -0.90 -6.57 0.75
CA LEU A 14 -0.15 -7.78 1.06
C LEU A 14 0.64 -8.27 -0.16
N THR A 15 0.02 -8.25 -1.34
CA THR A 15 0.66 -8.66 -2.59
C THR A 15 1.93 -7.84 -2.87
N PHE A 16 1.85 -6.52 -2.82
CA PHE A 16 3.00 -5.65 -3.04
C PHE A 16 4.04 -5.75 -1.91
N LEU A 17 3.62 -5.98 -0.66
CA LEU A 17 4.54 -6.26 0.44
C LEU A 17 5.35 -7.54 0.18
N VAL A 18 4.69 -8.64 -0.21
CA VAL A 18 5.36 -9.91 -0.53
C VAL A 18 6.32 -9.75 -1.71
N ILE A 19 5.92 -9.05 -2.77
CA ILE A 19 6.80 -8.73 -3.90
C ILE A 19 8.03 -7.95 -3.40
N GLY A 20 7.83 -6.91 -2.59
CA GLY A 20 8.92 -6.14 -2.00
C GLY A 20 9.89 -6.98 -1.16
N VAL A 21 9.37 -7.91 -0.36
CA VAL A 21 10.19 -8.85 0.42
C VAL A 21 11.01 -9.76 -0.51
N VAL A 22 10.40 -10.32 -1.55
CA VAL A 22 11.12 -11.18 -2.53
C VAL A 22 12.25 -10.41 -3.19
N PHE A 23 12.00 -9.19 -3.68
CA PHE A 23 13.04 -8.35 -4.29
C PHE A 23 14.13 -7.95 -3.29
N SER A 24 13.76 -7.72 -2.02
CA SER A 24 14.74 -7.47 -0.94
C SER A 24 15.66 -8.67 -0.74
N LEU A 25 15.11 -9.86 -0.63
CA LEU A 25 15.87 -11.10 -0.46
C LEU A 25 16.79 -11.36 -1.65
N VAL A 26 16.30 -11.18 -2.87
CA VAL A 26 17.14 -11.29 -4.08
C VAL A 26 18.26 -10.24 -4.07
N GLY A 27 17.96 -8.99 -3.69
CA GLY A 27 18.97 -7.95 -3.58
C GLY A 27 20.03 -8.23 -2.52
N ILE A 28 19.65 -8.82 -1.38
CA ILE A 28 20.54 -9.23 -0.30
C ILE A 28 21.40 -10.43 -0.73
N SER A 29 20.81 -11.41 -1.41
CA SER A 29 21.55 -12.60 -1.87
C SER A 29 22.65 -12.28 -2.87
N ARG A 30 22.45 -11.23 -3.67
CA ARG A 30 23.41 -10.74 -4.67
C ARG A 30 24.39 -9.70 -4.15
N ALA A 31 24.25 -9.27 -2.89
CA ALA A 31 25.14 -8.26 -2.32
C ALA A 31 26.54 -8.85 -2.03
N PRO A 32 27.61 -8.01 -2.13
CA PRO A 32 28.98 -8.45 -1.78
C PRO A 32 29.08 -8.95 -0.35
N ARG A 33 29.97 -9.91 -0.14
CA ARG A 33 30.25 -10.48 1.19
C ARG A 33 31.52 -9.86 1.78
N PRO A 34 31.63 -9.69 3.11
CA PRO A 34 30.64 -10.04 4.14
C PRO A 34 29.46 -9.09 4.14
N LEU A 35 28.24 -9.61 4.52
CA LEU A 35 27.03 -8.79 4.64
C LEU A 35 27.07 -7.95 5.92
N PHE A 36 26.90 -6.65 5.75
CA PHE A 36 26.77 -5.71 6.86
C PHE A 36 25.31 -5.27 7.02
N ALA A 37 24.87 -5.02 8.27
CA ALA A 37 23.50 -4.61 8.57
C ALA A 37 23.00 -3.43 7.73
N PRO A 38 23.78 -2.35 7.48
CA PRO A 38 23.33 -1.25 6.63
C PRO A 38 22.95 -1.67 5.20
N VAL A 39 23.66 -2.65 4.62
CA VAL A 39 23.35 -3.16 3.27
C VAL A 39 22.00 -3.88 3.26
N VAL A 40 21.75 -4.70 4.28
CA VAL A 40 20.49 -5.45 4.43
C VAL A 40 19.33 -4.47 4.60
N VAL A 41 19.47 -3.53 5.53
CA VAL A 41 18.45 -2.50 5.80
C VAL A 41 18.15 -1.67 4.54
N GLU A 42 19.19 -1.26 3.79
CA GLU A 42 19.02 -0.48 2.56
C GLU A 42 18.22 -1.26 1.51
N LYS A 43 18.47 -2.57 1.34
CA LYS A 43 17.72 -3.39 0.37
C LYS A 43 16.26 -3.55 0.78
N ILE A 44 15.99 -3.80 2.06
CA ILE A 44 14.62 -3.91 2.58
C ILE A 44 13.89 -2.59 2.42
N PHE A 45 14.52 -1.48 2.85
CA PHE A 45 13.90 -0.16 2.85
C PHE A 45 13.63 0.34 1.43
N PHE A 46 14.55 0.10 0.49
CA PHE A 46 14.39 0.43 -0.92
C PHE A 46 13.14 -0.23 -1.51
N TRP A 47 13.04 -1.55 -1.40
CA TRP A 47 11.95 -2.30 -2.02
C TRP A 47 10.60 -2.14 -1.29
N PHE A 48 10.64 -1.90 0.03
CA PHE A 48 9.45 -1.51 0.78
C PHE A 48 8.87 -0.18 0.26
N LEU A 49 9.67 0.86 0.12
CA LEU A 49 9.22 2.14 -0.43
C LEU A 49 8.68 1.98 -1.84
N PHE A 50 9.38 1.23 -2.69
CA PHE A 50 9.00 1.06 -4.09
C PHE A 50 7.68 0.31 -4.24
N PHE A 51 7.54 -0.84 -3.59
CA PHE A 51 6.35 -1.68 -3.77
C PHE A 51 5.23 -1.34 -2.80
N SER A 52 5.49 -1.29 -1.48
CA SER A 52 4.43 -1.14 -0.48
C SER A 52 3.90 0.29 -0.38
N ILE A 53 4.71 1.31 -0.74
CA ILE A 53 4.23 2.68 -0.85
C ILE A 53 3.99 3.04 -2.32
N GLY A 54 4.99 2.91 -3.19
CA GLY A 54 4.90 3.33 -4.58
C GLY A 54 3.80 2.60 -5.36
N CYS A 55 4.00 1.32 -5.62
CA CYS A 55 3.08 0.54 -6.46
C CYS A 55 1.71 0.36 -5.80
N ALA A 56 1.67 0.05 -4.49
CA ALA A 56 0.41 -0.19 -3.79
C ALA A 56 -0.50 1.04 -3.79
N TYR A 57 0.05 2.23 -3.51
CA TYR A 57 -0.76 3.45 -3.51
C TYR A 57 -1.11 3.96 -4.91
N LEU A 58 -0.29 3.70 -5.94
CA LEU A 58 -0.72 3.94 -7.32
C LEU A 58 -1.90 3.04 -7.69
N TYR A 59 -1.82 1.75 -7.38
CA TYR A 59 -2.93 0.82 -7.61
C TYR A 59 -4.21 1.28 -6.89
N ASN A 60 -4.10 1.57 -5.59
CA ASN A 60 -5.21 2.08 -4.79
C ASN A 60 -5.80 3.37 -5.40
N GLY A 61 -4.96 4.31 -5.77
CA GLY A 61 -5.37 5.59 -6.33
C GLY A 61 -6.08 5.44 -7.68
N ILE A 62 -5.55 4.59 -8.57
CA ILE A 62 -6.18 4.29 -9.86
C ILE A 62 -7.55 3.63 -9.65
N LEU A 63 -7.67 2.71 -8.70
CA LEU A 63 -8.94 2.05 -8.39
C LEU A 63 -9.98 3.07 -7.87
N HIS A 64 -9.62 3.89 -6.89
CA HIS A 64 -10.52 4.87 -6.29
C HIS A 64 -10.90 6.01 -7.27
N ALA A 65 -9.96 6.52 -8.06
CA ALA A 65 -10.24 7.59 -9.00
C ALA A 65 -10.89 7.10 -10.30
N GLY A 66 -10.48 5.92 -10.81
CA GLY A 66 -10.93 5.38 -12.09
C GLY A 66 -12.18 4.51 -12.02
N ALA A 67 -12.44 3.88 -10.86
CA ALA A 67 -13.58 3.00 -10.65
C ALA A 67 -14.20 3.22 -9.24
N PRO A 68 -14.66 4.43 -8.90
CA PRO A 68 -15.08 4.78 -7.55
C PRO A 68 -16.26 3.93 -7.04
N ASP A 69 -17.19 3.55 -7.91
CA ASP A 69 -18.31 2.66 -7.54
C ASP A 69 -17.81 1.26 -7.13
N LEU A 70 -16.83 0.73 -7.85
CA LEU A 70 -16.23 -0.56 -7.55
C LEU A 70 -15.47 -0.50 -6.21
N ALA A 71 -14.67 0.54 -6.00
CA ALA A 71 -13.93 0.75 -4.76
C ALA A 71 -14.86 0.86 -3.56
N ALA A 72 -15.91 1.70 -3.65
CA ALA A 72 -16.90 1.87 -2.60
C ALA A 72 -17.64 0.56 -2.28
N LYS A 73 -18.07 -0.16 -3.32
CA LYS A 73 -18.73 -1.47 -3.17
C LYS A 73 -17.82 -2.51 -2.49
N PHE A 74 -16.53 -2.52 -2.86
CA PHE A 74 -15.55 -3.43 -2.28
C PHE A 74 -15.35 -3.18 -0.77
N ILE A 75 -15.36 -1.91 -0.36
CA ILE A 75 -15.25 -1.49 1.05
C ILE A 75 -16.60 -1.68 1.80
N GLY A 76 -17.72 -1.79 1.08
CA GLY A 76 -19.06 -1.86 1.66
C GLY A 76 -19.59 -0.49 2.09
N TRP A 77 -19.16 0.60 1.43
CA TRP A 77 -19.61 1.97 1.65
C TRP A 77 -20.41 2.51 0.46
N ALA A 78 -21.22 3.55 0.73
CA ALA A 78 -21.82 4.32 -0.35
C ALA A 78 -20.75 5.11 -1.12
N ASN A 79 -20.88 5.15 -2.45
CA ASN A 79 -19.99 6.00 -3.25
C ASN A 79 -20.25 7.48 -2.98
N SER A 80 -19.21 8.28 -3.05
CA SER A 80 -19.28 9.74 -2.92
C SER A 80 -18.09 10.37 -3.67
N PRO A 81 -18.12 11.70 -3.95
CA PRO A 81 -16.96 12.39 -4.54
C PRO A 81 -15.65 12.19 -3.80
N PHE A 82 -15.72 11.89 -2.50
CA PHE A 82 -14.56 11.58 -1.66
C PHE A 82 -13.72 10.40 -2.18
N GLN A 83 -14.34 9.44 -2.89
CA GLN A 83 -13.60 8.31 -3.49
C GLN A 83 -12.58 8.81 -4.51
N ILE A 84 -12.97 9.76 -5.34
CA ILE A 84 -12.07 10.33 -6.36
C ILE A 84 -10.98 11.17 -5.72
N GLU A 85 -11.32 11.99 -4.71
CA GLU A 85 -10.34 12.80 -3.98
C GLU A 85 -9.30 11.91 -3.27
N LEU A 86 -9.76 10.85 -2.60
CA LEU A 86 -8.90 9.83 -2.00
C LEU A 86 -8.00 9.16 -3.05
N GLY A 87 -8.56 8.88 -4.24
CA GLY A 87 -7.82 8.33 -5.36
C GLY A 87 -6.62 9.20 -5.75
N PHE A 88 -6.83 10.50 -5.94
CA PHE A 88 -5.74 11.42 -6.29
C PHE A 88 -4.74 11.62 -5.15
N ALA A 89 -5.18 11.66 -3.89
CA ALA A 89 -4.27 11.67 -2.74
C ALA A 89 -3.38 10.43 -2.72
N SER A 90 -3.97 9.25 -2.96
CA SER A 90 -3.23 7.98 -3.04
C SER A 90 -2.25 7.94 -4.22
N ILE A 91 -2.62 8.48 -5.39
CA ILE A 91 -1.68 8.63 -6.51
C ILE A 91 -0.49 9.50 -6.09
N GLY A 92 -0.72 10.59 -5.38
CA GLY A 92 0.35 11.43 -4.84
C GLY A 92 1.31 10.66 -3.92
N PHE A 93 0.78 9.87 -2.99
CA PHE A 93 1.59 9.00 -2.14
C PHE A 93 2.37 7.97 -2.95
N GLY A 94 1.74 7.35 -3.95
CA GLY A 94 2.37 6.38 -4.83
C GLY A 94 3.53 6.99 -5.62
N VAL A 95 3.34 8.17 -6.22
CA VAL A 95 4.40 8.88 -6.96
C VAL A 95 5.60 9.17 -6.06
N VAL A 96 5.36 9.70 -4.85
CA VAL A 96 6.44 9.95 -3.88
C VAL A 96 7.12 8.64 -3.47
N GLY A 97 6.36 7.57 -3.24
CA GLY A 97 6.87 6.24 -2.92
C GLY A 97 7.77 5.65 -4.01
N LEU A 98 7.44 5.88 -5.30
CA LEU A 98 8.29 5.47 -6.42
C LEU A 98 9.59 6.29 -6.51
N ILE A 99 9.57 7.56 -6.16
CA ILE A 99 10.76 8.44 -6.27
C ILE A 99 11.69 8.28 -5.06
N ALA A 100 11.13 8.10 -3.86
CA ALA A 100 11.85 8.12 -2.59
C ALA A 100 13.02 7.11 -2.48
N PRO A 101 12.96 5.87 -3.03
CA PRO A 101 14.05 4.90 -2.89
C PRO A 101 15.42 5.41 -3.33
N TRP A 102 15.46 6.31 -4.32
CA TRP A 102 16.70 6.90 -4.86
C TRP A 102 17.10 8.22 -4.20
N LYS A 103 16.37 8.65 -3.16
CA LYS A 103 16.59 9.95 -2.52
C LYS A 103 17.25 9.80 -1.15
N SER A 104 17.54 10.95 -0.52
CA SER A 104 18.11 11.00 0.83
C SER A 104 17.18 10.35 1.86
N LEU A 105 17.74 9.93 3.00
CA LEU A 105 17.00 9.33 4.10
C LEU A 105 15.85 10.24 4.58
N HIS A 106 16.06 11.56 4.62
CA HIS A 106 15.02 12.53 4.99
C HIS A 106 13.81 12.47 4.03
N MET A 107 14.06 12.38 2.72
CA MET A 107 13.00 12.25 1.73
C MET A 107 12.27 10.91 1.84
N ARG A 108 12.98 9.84 2.19
CA ARG A 108 12.37 8.52 2.44
C ARG A 108 11.45 8.54 3.65
N PHE A 109 11.85 9.20 4.74
CA PHE A 109 10.97 9.41 5.90
C PHE A 109 9.79 10.31 5.57
N ALA A 110 9.99 11.39 4.79
CA ALA A 110 8.91 12.25 4.33
C ALA A 110 7.89 11.50 3.45
N ALA A 111 8.30 10.46 2.73
CA ALA A 111 7.39 9.62 1.95
C ALA A 111 6.53 8.70 2.84
N ILE A 112 7.07 8.25 3.98
CA ILE A 112 6.36 7.34 4.90
C ILE A 112 5.36 8.08 5.80
N ALA A 113 5.73 9.25 6.30
CA ALA A 113 4.95 9.95 7.32
C ALA A 113 3.48 10.21 6.94
N PRO A 114 3.16 10.78 5.76
CA PRO A 114 1.77 11.00 5.37
C PRO A 114 1.01 9.68 5.14
N VAL A 115 1.68 8.66 4.61
CA VAL A 115 1.10 7.32 4.43
C VAL A 115 0.76 6.68 5.77
N ALA A 116 1.65 6.79 6.75
CA ALA A 116 1.39 6.27 8.10
C ALA A 116 0.22 6.99 8.77
N CYS A 117 0.16 8.32 8.69
CA CYS A 117 -0.98 9.09 9.22
C CYS A 117 -2.30 8.68 8.54
N PHE A 118 -2.29 8.53 7.23
CA PHE A 118 -3.45 8.09 6.47
C PHE A 118 -3.91 6.69 6.89
N LEU A 119 -2.99 5.72 6.97
CA LEU A 119 -3.30 4.33 7.35
C LEU A 119 -3.88 4.23 8.78
N TRP A 120 -3.32 4.95 9.74
CA TRP A 120 -3.86 4.97 11.10
C TRP A 120 -5.27 5.56 11.15
N GLY A 121 -5.51 6.64 10.40
CA GLY A 121 -6.85 7.23 10.27
C GLY A 121 -7.83 6.27 9.61
N ALA A 122 -7.44 5.68 8.49
CA ALA A 122 -8.25 4.70 7.76
C ALA A 122 -8.58 3.48 8.65
N ALA A 123 -7.58 2.90 9.33
CA ALA A 123 -7.78 1.77 10.24
C ALA A 123 -8.84 2.10 11.32
N GLY A 124 -8.77 3.30 11.91
CA GLY A 124 -9.77 3.75 12.88
C GLY A 124 -11.19 3.81 12.31
N VAL A 125 -11.35 4.31 11.07
CA VAL A 125 -12.65 4.36 10.39
C VAL A 125 -13.16 2.97 10.03
N HIS A 126 -12.30 2.08 9.53
CA HIS A 126 -12.66 0.70 9.21
C HIS A 126 -13.10 -0.08 10.46
N VAL A 127 -12.35 0.02 11.56
CA VAL A 127 -12.72 -0.60 12.85
C VAL A 127 -14.06 -0.06 13.34
N ARG A 128 -14.28 1.26 13.26
CA ARG A 128 -15.59 1.85 13.61
C ARG A 128 -16.71 1.27 12.76
N SER A 129 -16.52 1.16 11.45
CA SER A 129 -17.53 0.61 10.53
C SER A 129 -17.85 -0.86 10.84
N MET A 130 -16.84 -1.67 11.22
CA MET A 130 -17.08 -3.03 11.70
C MET A 130 -17.93 -3.07 12.97
N ILE A 131 -17.65 -2.21 13.94
CA ILE A 131 -18.33 -2.20 15.26
C ILE A 131 -19.72 -1.57 15.17
N ALA A 132 -19.86 -0.41 14.51
CA ALA A 132 -21.09 0.36 14.50
C ALA A 132 -22.09 -0.10 13.42
N ASP A 133 -21.57 -0.48 12.23
CA ASP A 133 -22.39 -0.77 11.07
C ASP A 133 -22.41 -2.26 10.72
N GLY A 134 -21.63 -3.10 11.43
CA GLY A 134 -21.50 -4.54 11.12
C GLY A 134 -20.88 -4.79 9.73
N ASN A 135 -20.07 -3.86 9.22
CA ASN A 135 -19.51 -3.95 7.89
C ASN A 135 -18.25 -4.83 7.87
N PHE A 136 -18.39 -6.05 7.42
CA PHE A 136 -17.32 -7.03 7.21
C PHE A 136 -17.05 -7.28 5.73
N ALA A 137 -17.30 -6.29 4.86
CA ALA A 137 -16.96 -6.37 3.44
C ALA A 137 -15.45 -6.61 3.24
N PRO A 138 -15.02 -7.28 2.15
CA PRO A 138 -13.62 -7.65 1.92
C PRO A 138 -12.64 -6.47 1.99
N GLY A 139 -13.02 -5.31 1.50
CA GLY A 139 -12.20 -4.09 1.55
C GLY A 139 -12.28 -3.33 2.87
N ASN A 140 -13.18 -3.72 3.80
CA ASN A 140 -13.30 -3.12 5.13
C ASN A 140 -12.64 -3.96 6.22
N ALA A 141 -12.76 -5.29 6.14
CA ALA A 141 -12.29 -6.24 7.16
C ALA A 141 -11.45 -7.38 6.54
N GLY A 142 -10.71 -7.09 5.47
CA GLY A 142 -9.87 -8.05 4.78
C GLY A 142 -8.56 -8.36 5.53
N VAL A 143 -7.67 -9.15 4.88
CA VAL A 143 -6.43 -9.70 5.47
C VAL A 143 -5.46 -8.61 6.00
N VAL A 144 -5.64 -7.35 5.62
CA VAL A 144 -4.72 -6.24 5.92
C VAL A 144 -5.28 -5.29 6.98
N PHE A 145 -6.48 -5.53 7.49
CA PHE A 145 -7.10 -4.76 8.57
C PHE A 145 -7.40 -5.64 9.78
#